data_49850a57e5bf605a3d76e0f472df477f
#
_entry.id   49850a57e5bf605a3d76e0f472df477f
#
_cell.length_a   1.000
_cell.length_b   1.000
_cell.length_c   1.000
_cell.angle_alpha   90.00
_cell.angle_beta   90.00
_cell.angle_gamma   90.00
#
_symmetry.space_group_name_H-M   'P 1'
#
loop_
_entity.id
_entity.type
_entity.pdbx_description
1 polymer ?
#
loop_
_entity_poly.entity_id
_entity_poly.type
_entity_poly.pdbx_seq_one_letter_code
_entity_poly.pdbx_strand_id
1 'polypeptide(L)'
;MLHAFTYLGVPQFILTDNMKSIVTERDYEGHPIWHRDYEAFMKTVGFQTKLCRPHHPFTKGAVERLVRYVKDNFVAGRTFSNITELNIQALRWCNEKNSIYHQCVDCIPNEVHNRSCRQVAQALLIRKELRFYLCPVKKISFDGFIDFEGRRFGVPFSYRKRTCRVRRDMFTIYIYSDDLSSEIVRHNVTWSRRPSYCADQYVPEQPEEFPSVPVRSKMLQLEVTGTPSGFEKFNFAKEVEFDV
;
A
#
# COMPACT_ATOMS: atom_id res chain seq x y z
N MET A 1 12.59 -5.37 -4.92
CA MET A 1 13.69 -5.07 -5.87
C MET A 1 13.45 -3.79 -6.68
N LEU A 2 12.38 -3.65 -7.46
CA LEU A 2 12.22 -2.52 -8.36
C LEU A 2 12.27 -1.16 -7.64
N HIS A 3 11.64 -1.02 -6.48
CA HIS A 3 11.78 0.20 -5.66
C HIS A 3 13.23 0.52 -5.27
N ALA A 4 14.05 -0.49 -5.02
CA ALA A 4 15.47 -0.27 -4.78
C ALA A 4 16.18 0.23 -6.04
N PHE A 5 15.83 -0.30 -7.20
CA PHE A 5 16.41 0.14 -8.47
C PHE A 5 16.00 1.54 -8.88
N THR A 6 14.78 1.97 -8.53
CA THR A 6 14.36 3.35 -8.78
C THR A 6 15.11 4.37 -7.91
N TYR A 7 15.75 3.90 -6.85
CA TYR A 7 16.60 4.71 -5.98
C TYR A 7 18.09 4.56 -6.32
N LEU A 8 18.58 3.33 -6.41
CA LEU A 8 20.00 3.03 -6.56
C LEU A 8 20.49 2.95 -8.02
N GLY A 9 19.57 2.88 -8.99
CA GLY A 9 19.89 2.46 -10.34
C GLY A 9 19.87 0.93 -10.49
N VAL A 10 19.98 0.45 -11.74
CA VAL A 10 20.00 -1.00 -12.02
C VAL A 10 21.44 -1.50 -11.95
N PRO A 11 21.79 -2.40 -11.04
CA PRO A 11 23.10 -3.01 -11.03
C PRO A 11 23.24 -4.02 -12.17
N GLN A 12 24.46 -4.22 -12.63
CA GLN A 12 24.74 -5.27 -13.63
C GLN A 12 24.44 -6.67 -13.08
N PHE A 13 24.78 -6.90 -11.82
CA PHE A 13 24.59 -8.19 -11.14
C PHE A 13 23.91 -8.02 -9.78
N ILE A 14 23.03 -8.97 -9.48
CA ILE A 14 22.42 -9.12 -8.15
C ILE A 14 22.82 -10.46 -7.58
N LEU A 15 23.31 -10.48 -6.35
CA LEU A 15 23.55 -11.70 -5.61
C LEU A 15 22.31 -12.02 -4.75
N THR A 16 21.77 -13.22 -4.90
CA THR A 16 20.60 -13.67 -4.12
C THR A 16 20.76 -15.10 -3.64
N ASP A 17 19.99 -15.49 -2.66
CA ASP A 17 19.87 -16.89 -2.22
C ASP A 17 18.95 -17.69 -3.14
N ASN A 18 18.94 -19.01 -2.92
CA ASN A 18 18.19 -19.95 -3.73
C ASN A 18 16.70 -20.01 -3.34
N MET A 19 16.01 -18.86 -3.29
CA MET A 19 14.58 -18.84 -2.99
C MET A 19 13.75 -19.42 -4.13
N LYS A 20 12.72 -20.21 -3.82
CA LYS A 20 11.79 -20.80 -4.80
C LYS A 20 11.09 -19.78 -5.69
N SER A 21 10.94 -18.55 -5.23
CA SER A 21 10.41 -17.44 -6.02
C SER A 21 11.37 -16.90 -7.09
N ILE A 22 12.62 -17.33 -7.06
CA ILE A 22 13.69 -16.91 -7.98
C ILE A 22 14.14 -18.09 -8.83
N VAL A 23 14.41 -19.24 -8.19
CA VAL A 23 14.88 -20.48 -8.84
C VAL A 23 13.92 -21.60 -8.49
N THR A 24 13.33 -22.21 -9.49
CA THR A 24 12.44 -23.36 -9.29
C THR A 24 13.24 -24.62 -9.02
N GLU A 25 14.24 -24.88 -9.86
CA GLU A 25 15.07 -26.10 -9.84
C GLU A 25 16.47 -25.82 -10.38
N ARG A 26 17.30 -26.83 -10.40
CA ARG A 26 18.57 -26.85 -11.12
C ARG A 26 18.56 -28.00 -12.11
N ASP A 27 19.15 -27.77 -13.29
CA ASP A 27 19.35 -28.83 -14.26
C ASP A 27 20.49 -29.79 -13.81
N TYR A 28 20.72 -30.84 -14.58
CA TYR A 28 21.75 -31.85 -14.28
C TYR A 28 23.20 -31.31 -14.41
N GLU A 29 23.37 -30.13 -15.02
CA GLU A 29 24.64 -29.40 -15.08
C GLU A 29 24.80 -28.44 -13.91
N GLY A 30 23.76 -28.32 -13.07
CA GLY A 30 23.72 -27.42 -11.90
C GLY A 30 23.34 -25.99 -12.23
N HIS A 31 22.94 -25.67 -13.47
CA HIS A 31 22.46 -24.35 -13.83
C HIS A 31 21.06 -24.09 -13.28
N PRO A 32 20.76 -22.85 -12.88
CA PRO A 32 19.46 -22.52 -12.32
C PRO A 32 18.38 -22.49 -13.40
N ILE A 33 17.27 -23.15 -13.11
CA ILE A 33 16.00 -22.97 -13.83
C ILE A 33 15.23 -21.87 -13.13
N TRP A 34 15.14 -20.71 -13.77
CA TRP A 34 14.53 -19.53 -13.18
C TRP A 34 13.02 -19.64 -13.10
N HIS A 35 12.44 -19.07 -12.04
CA HIS A 35 11.01 -18.85 -12.02
C HIS A 35 10.61 -17.92 -13.17
N ARG A 36 9.59 -18.29 -13.94
CA ARG A 36 9.17 -17.61 -15.18
C ARG A 36 9.01 -16.10 -15.02
N ASP A 37 8.32 -15.69 -13.96
CA ASP A 37 8.04 -14.25 -13.73
C ASP A 37 9.31 -13.50 -13.34
N TYR A 38 10.21 -14.17 -12.61
CA TYR A 38 11.50 -13.58 -12.23
C TYR A 38 12.43 -13.44 -13.45
N GLU A 39 12.44 -14.43 -14.31
CA GLU A 39 13.22 -14.37 -15.56
C GLU A 39 12.72 -13.24 -16.47
N ALA A 40 11.40 -13.12 -16.64
CA ALA A 40 10.78 -12.02 -17.37
C ALA A 40 11.15 -10.66 -16.76
N PHE A 41 11.14 -10.56 -15.43
CA PHE A 41 11.55 -9.35 -14.72
C PHE A 41 13.03 -9.01 -14.95
N MET A 42 13.95 -9.99 -14.85
CA MET A 42 15.37 -9.78 -15.14
C MET A 42 15.59 -9.24 -16.55
N LYS A 43 14.93 -9.86 -17.55
CA LYS A 43 15.02 -9.45 -18.96
C LYS A 43 14.45 -8.05 -19.19
N THR A 44 13.30 -7.76 -18.57
CA THR A 44 12.64 -6.46 -18.73
C THR A 44 13.42 -5.33 -18.08
N VAL A 45 14.00 -5.55 -16.92
CA VAL A 45 14.80 -4.54 -16.20
C VAL A 45 16.20 -4.42 -16.78
N GLY A 46 16.81 -5.52 -17.18
CA GLY A 46 18.13 -5.56 -17.78
C GLY A 46 19.28 -5.82 -16.78
N PHE A 47 19.09 -6.76 -15.85
CA PHE A 47 20.14 -7.19 -14.93
C PHE A 47 20.32 -8.71 -14.94
N GLN A 48 21.44 -9.19 -14.40
CA GLN A 48 21.73 -10.60 -14.23
C GLN A 48 21.71 -10.99 -12.75
N THR A 49 21.35 -12.24 -12.45
CA THR A 49 21.35 -12.76 -11.09
C THR A 49 22.43 -13.80 -10.91
N LYS A 50 23.23 -13.64 -9.87
CA LYS A 50 24.17 -14.64 -9.36
C LYS A 50 23.57 -15.27 -8.12
N LEU A 51 23.59 -16.59 -8.04
CA LEU A 51 23.10 -17.32 -6.88
C LEU A 51 24.22 -17.54 -5.87
N CYS A 52 23.89 -17.44 -4.61
CA CYS A 52 24.77 -17.90 -3.55
C CYS A 52 25.03 -19.39 -3.70
N ARG A 53 26.26 -19.83 -3.44
CA ARG A 53 26.59 -21.25 -3.41
C ARG A 53 25.80 -21.93 -2.30
N PRO A 54 25.13 -23.07 -2.58
CA PRO A 54 24.47 -23.84 -1.54
C PRO A 54 25.46 -24.16 -0.40
N HIS A 55 24.98 -24.07 0.84
CA HIS A 55 25.75 -24.37 2.06
C HIS A 55 27.01 -23.52 2.29
N HIS A 56 27.16 -22.37 1.61
CA HIS A 56 28.26 -21.42 1.84
C HIS A 56 27.73 -20.11 2.50
N PRO A 57 27.67 -20.03 3.85
CA PRO A 57 27.10 -18.88 4.56
C PRO A 57 27.90 -17.59 4.34
N PHE A 58 29.20 -17.68 4.04
CA PHE A 58 30.08 -16.52 3.87
C PHE A 58 29.71 -15.59 2.73
N THR A 59 29.01 -16.07 1.69
CA THR A 59 28.59 -15.24 0.56
C THR A 59 27.54 -14.19 0.94
N LYS A 60 26.88 -14.34 2.07
CA LYS A 60 25.83 -13.45 2.57
C LYS A 60 26.26 -12.57 3.75
N GLY A 61 27.50 -12.71 4.23
CA GLY A 61 27.98 -12.06 5.46
C GLY A 61 27.91 -10.53 5.43
N ALA A 62 28.00 -9.89 4.27
CA ALA A 62 27.84 -8.43 4.16
C ALA A 62 26.40 -7.99 4.45
N VAL A 63 25.41 -8.72 3.94
CA VAL A 63 23.99 -8.44 4.19
C VAL A 63 23.63 -8.68 5.65
N GLU A 64 24.13 -9.75 6.25
CA GLU A 64 23.90 -10.07 7.66
C GLU A 64 24.47 -8.99 8.58
N ARG A 65 25.66 -8.50 8.29
CA ARG A 65 26.29 -7.38 9.02
C ARG A 65 25.46 -6.10 8.87
N LEU A 66 24.99 -5.80 7.65
CA LEU A 66 24.12 -4.65 7.42
C LEU A 66 22.81 -4.76 8.20
N VAL A 67 22.15 -5.92 8.18
CA VAL A 67 20.92 -6.16 8.94
C VAL A 67 21.16 -5.96 10.44
N ARG A 68 22.26 -6.49 10.99
CA ARG A 68 22.64 -6.27 12.37
C ARG A 68 22.87 -4.78 12.65
N TYR A 69 23.63 -4.10 11.81
CA TYR A 69 23.89 -2.67 11.94
C TYR A 69 22.59 -1.85 11.98
N VAL A 70 21.62 -2.14 11.10
CA VAL A 70 20.34 -1.47 11.10
C VAL A 70 19.53 -1.77 12.37
N LYS A 71 19.52 -3.02 12.83
CA LYS A 71 18.85 -3.41 14.08
C LYS A 71 19.41 -2.67 15.28
N ASP A 72 20.72 -2.64 15.41
CA ASP A 72 21.41 -2.09 16.57
C ASP A 72 21.43 -0.55 16.59
N ASN A 73 21.46 0.10 15.42
CA ASN A 73 21.63 1.55 15.33
C ASN A 73 20.38 2.32 14.91
N PHE A 74 19.41 1.65 14.28
CA PHE A 74 18.16 2.29 13.88
C PHE A 74 16.96 1.79 14.67
N VAL A 75 16.81 0.48 14.83
CA VAL A 75 15.60 -0.09 15.46
C VAL A 75 15.68 -0.05 16.98
N ALA A 76 16.86 -0.31 17.54
CA ALA A 76 17.05 -0.35 18.99
C ALA A 76 16.67 0.97 19.65
N GLY A 77 15.82 0.88 20.69
CA GLY A 77 15.37 2.03 21.47
C GLY A 77 14.33 2.95 20.78
N ARG A 78 13.84 2.59 19.58
CA ARG A 78 12.82 3.36 18.88
C ARG A 78 11.47 2.67 18.94
N THR A 79 10.43 3.48 19.01
CA THR A 79 9.03 3.04 18.92
C THR A 79 8.40 3.63 17.66
N PHE A 80 7.52 2.87 17.03
CA PHE A 80 6.83 3.27 15.81
C PHE A 80 5.32 3.02 15.97
N SER A 81 4.53 4.00 15.66
CA SER A 81 3.06 3.87 15.74
C SER A 81 2.51 2.99 14.59
N ASN A 82 3.19 2.99 13.45
CA ASN A 82 2.80 2.22 12.27
C ASN A 82 3.96 2.06 11.28
N ILE A 83 3.75 1.22 10.26
CA ILE A 83 4.75 0.93 9.22
C ILE A 83 5.14 2.17 8.40
N THR A 84 4.24 3.13 8.25
CA THR A 84 4.52 4.37 7.51
C THR A 84 5.53 5.23 8.26
N GLU A 85 5.35 5.38 9.57
CA GLU A 85 6.28 6.09 10.41
C GLU A 85 7.66 5.43 10.40
N LEU A 86 7.71 4.11 10.56
CA LEU A 86 8.95 3.35 10.48
C LEU A 86 9.68 3.63 9.15
N ASN A 87 8.98 3.58 8.02
CA ASN A 87 9.57 3.81 6.71
C ASN A 87 10.10 5.25 6.54
N ILE A 88 9.36 6.24 7.04
CA ILE A 88 9.80 7.65 6.99
C ILE A 88 11.04 7.86 7.85
N GLN A 89 11.04 7.34 9.07
CA GLN A 89 12.19 7.45 9.98
C GLN A 89 13.40 6.68 9.43
N ALA A 90 13.19 5.49 8.85
CA ALA A 90 14.26 4.72 8.23
C ALA A 90 14.90 5.47 7.05
N LEU A 91 14.09 6.06 6.17
CA LEU A 91 14.59 6.83 5.04
C LEU A 91 15.39 8.05 5.50
N ARG A 92 14.89 8.77 6.50
CA ARG A 92 15.59 9.92 7.08
C ARG A 92 16.93 9.49 7.67
N TRP A 93 16.93 8.43 8.47
CA TRP A 93 18.16 7.88 9.07
C TRP A 93 19.15 7.42 8.01
N CYS A 94 18.71 6.75 6.94
CA CYS A 94 19.57 6.36 5.82
C CYS A 94 20.22 7.58 5.16
N ASN A 95 19.42 8.64 4.90
CA ASN A 95 19.95 9.86 4.32
C ASN A 95 20.97 10.56 5.22
N GLU A 96 20.71 10.62 6.53
CA GLU A 96 21.65 11.16 7.50
C GLU A 96 22.97 10.39 7.48
N LYS A 97 22.91 9.05 7.52
CA LYS A 97 24.11 8.18 7.48
C LYS A 97 24.86 8.29 6.18
N ASN A 98 24.16 8.37 5.04
CA ASN A 98 24.80 8.46 3.74
C ASN A 98 25.30 9.89 3.39
N SER A 99 25.02 10.88 4.21
CA SER A 99 25.48 12.27 4.02
C SER A 99 26.78 12.58 4.76
N ILE A 100 27.31 11.63 5.55
CA ILE A 100 28.61 11.76 6.22
C ILE A 100 29.70 11.01 5.45
N TYR A 101 30.94 11.49 5.63
CA TYR A 101 32.11 10.83 5.04
C TYR A 101 32.36 9.47 5.70
N HIS A 102 32.59 8.44 4.90
CA HIS A 102 32.89 7.09 5.34
C HIS A 102 34.33 6.70 4.96
N GLN A 103 35.20 6.57 5.95
CA GLN A 103 36.61 6.21 5.74
C GLN A 103 36.79 4.88 4.99
N CYS A 104 35.94 3.87 5.24
CA CYS A 104 36.04 2.56 4.59
C CYS A 104 35.86 2.58 3.06
N VAL A 105 35.16 3.58 2.54
CA VAL A 105 34.87 3.74 1.11
C VAL A 105 35.41 5.05 0.54
N ASP A 106 36.08 5.83 1.38
CA ASP A 106 36.74 7.10 1.04
C ASP A 106 35.82 8.09 0.31
N CYS A 107 34.57 8.16 0.71
CA CYS A 107 33.60 9.04 0.08
C CYS A 107 32.39 9.36 0.97
N ILE A 108 31.58 10.33 0.51
CA ILE A 108 30.22 10.58 0.99
C ILE A 108 29.27 9.83 0.05
N PRO A 109 28.58 8.76 0.50
CA PRO A 109 27.75 7.92 -0.38
C PRO A 109 26.73 8.69 -1.20
N ASN A 110 26.05 9.65 -0.60
CA ASN A 110 25.03 10.46 -1.32
C ASN A 110 25.64 11.28 -2.48
N GLU A 111 26.86 11.76 -2.38
CA GLU A 111 27.49 12.48 -3.48
C GLU A 111 27.81 11.57 -4.66
N VAL A 112 28.38 10.39 -4.37
CA VAL A 112 28.67 9.39 -5.39
C VAL A 112 27.39 8.89 -6.05
N HIS A 113 26.36 8.62 -5.26
CA HIS A 113 25.04 8.21 -5.75
C HIS A 113 24.45 9.27 -6.69
N ASN A 114 24.47 10.54 -6.32
CA ASN A 114 23.91 11.63 -7.12
C ASN A 114 24.64 11.76 -8.47
N ARG A 115 25.97 11.54 -8.50
CA ARG A 115 26.76 11.60 -9.75
C ARG A 115 26.49 10.41 -10.67
N SER A 116 26.40 9.19 -10.12
CA SER A 116 26.47 7.96 -10.90
C SER A 116 25.13 7.27 -11.11
N CYS A 117 24.20 7.34 -10.15
CA CYS A 117 23.01 6.50 -10.13
C CYS A 117 21.72 7.24 -10.42
N ARG A 118 21.64 8.54 -10.11
CA ARG A 118 20.38 9.30 -10.14
C ARG A 118 19.73 9.36 -11.52
N GLN A 119 20.53 9.57 -12.58
CA GLN A 119 20.00 9.66 -13.95
C GLN A 119 19.46 8.31 -14.43
N VAL A 120 20.17 7.22 -14.13
CA VAL A 120 19.77 5.85 -14.50
C VAL A 120 18.50 5.44 -13.74
N ALA A 121 18.42 5.78 -12.47
CA ALA A 121 17.23 5.50 -11.64
C ALA A 121 15.99 6.25 -12.16
N GLN A 122 16.13 7.51 -12.57
CA GLN A 122 15.04 8.29 -13.15
C GLN A 122 14.54 7.72 -14.48
N ALA A 123 15.45 7.25 -15.35
CA ALA A 123 15.09 6.65 -16.63
C ALA A 123 14.21 5.40 -16.48
N LEU A 124 14.37 4.63 -15.39
CA LEU A 124 13.52 3.47 -15.10
C LEU A 124 12.05 3.83 -14.84
N LEU A 125 11.80 4.95 -14.17
CA LEU A 125 10.44 5.38 -13.83
C LEU A 125 9.60 5.74 -15.05
N ILE A 126 10.24 6.07 -16.18
CA ILE A 126 9.58 6.46 -17.42
C ILE A 126 9.14 5.25 -18.23
N ARG A 127 9.75 4.08 -18.02
CA ARG A 127 9.43 2.86 -18.79
C ARG A 127 8.05 2.32 -18.42
N LYS A 128 7.14 2.32 -19.40
CA LYS A 128 5.75 1.86 -19.20
C LYS A 128 5.65 0.42 -18.71
N GLU A 129 6.48 -0.46 -19.24
CA GLU A 129 6.53 -1.88 -18.88
C GLU A 129 6.83 -2.09 -17.38
N LEU A 130 7.65 -1.24 -16.80
CA LEU A 130 8.02 -1.33 -15.39
C LEU A 130 6.93 -0.81 -14.44
N ARG A 131 6.03 0.04 -14.92
CA ARG A 131 4.90 0.53 -14.11
C ARG A 131 4.00 -0.62 -13.62
N PHE A 132 3.85 -1.69 -14.41
CA PHE A 132 3.07 -2.86 -13.98
C PHE A 132 3.66 -3.54 -12.74
N TYR A 133 4.98 -3.60 -12.63
CA TYR A 133 5.66 -4.16 -11.45
C TYR A 133 5.60 -3.23 -10.23
N LEU A 134 5.55 -1.92 -10.45
CA LEU A 134 5.42 -0.93 -9.37
C LEU A 134 3.99 -0.81 -8.83
N CYS A 135 3.01 -1.26 -9.59
CA CYS A 135 1.60 -1.12 -9.30
C CYS A 135 0.95 -2.51 -9.15
N PRO A 136 1.08 -3.19 -8.00
CA PRO A 136 0.46 -4.49 -7.77
C PRO A 136 -1.05 -4.44 -7.93
N VAL A 137 -1.62 -5.52 -8.45
CA VAL A 137 -3.06 -5.69 -8.58
C VAL A 137 -3.66 -5.92 -7.20
N LYS A 138 -4.77 -5.26 -6.92
CA LYS A 138 -5.59 -5.43 -5.72
C LYS A 138 -7.03 -5.72 -6.11
N LYS A 139 -7.67 -6.61 -5.35
CA LYS A 139 -9.11 -6.85 -5.46
C LYS A 139 -9.88 -5.79 -4.69
N ILE A 140 -10.96 -5.31 -5.27
CA ILE A 140 -11.88 -4.41 -4.60
C ILE A 140 -12.91 -5.28 -3.89
N SER A 141 -13.08 -5.06 -2.60
CA SER A 141 -14.09 -5.74 -1.78
C SER A 141 -15.50 -5.26 -2.16
N PHE A 142 -16.52 -6.01 -1.75
CA PHE A 142 -17.91 -5.68 -2.08
C PHE A 142 -18.37 -4.31 -1.52
N ASP A 143 -17.73 -3.84 -0.45
CA ASP A 143 -17.99 -2.55 0.19
C ASP A 143 -17.11 -1.41 -0.35
N GLY A 144 -16.48 -1.62 -1.52
CA GLY A 144 -15.76 -0.59 -2.24
C GLY A 144 -14.38 -0.24 -1.68
N PHE A 145 -13.72 -1.15 -0.96
CA PHE A 145 -12.37 -0.92 -0.45
C PHE A 145 -11.34 -1.87 -1.06
N ILE A 146 -10.11 -1.44 -1.02
CA ILE A 146 -8.93 -2.28 -1.22
C ILE A 146 -8.12 -2.35 0.07
N ASP A 147 -7.49 -3.51 0.30
CA ASP A 147 -6.53 -3.70 1.38
C ASP A 147 -5.10 -3.50 0.88
N PHE A 148 -4.43 -2.50 1.43
CA PHE A 148 -3.04 -2.21 1.10
C PHE A 148 -2.27 -1.80 2.34
N GLU A 149 -1.14 -2.49 2.61
CA GLU A 149 -0.26 -2.26 3.77
C GLU A 149 -1.00 -2.24 5.12
N GLY A 150 -1.97 -3.15 5.30
CA GLY A 150 -2.73 -3.28 6.54
C GLY A 150 -3.77 -2.18 6.80
N ARG A 151 -4.11 -1.40 5.77
CA ARG A 151 -5.12 -0.35 5.82
C ARG A 151 -6.06 -0.45 4.62
N ARG A 152 -7.30 0.01 4.81
CA ARG A 152 -8.34 0.01 3.79
C ARG A 152 -8.44 1.39 3.13
N PHE A 153 -8.52 1.39 1.79
CA PHE A 153 -8.65 2.59 0.97
C PHE A 153 -9.86 2.46 0.07
N GLY A 154 -10.73 3.46 0.09
CA GLY A 154 -11.96 3.49 -0.68
C GLY A 154 -11.71 3.69 -2.18
N VAL A 155 -12.57 3.11 -2.99
CA VAL A 155 -12.58 3.26 -4.45
C VAL A 155 -13.95 3.81 -4.86
N PRO A 156 -14.01 4.81 -5.75
CA PRO A 156 -15.29 5.37 -6.19
C PRO A 156 -16.21 4.31 -6.78
N PHE A 157 -17.50 4.38 -6.48
CA PHE A 157 -18.51 3.45 -7.00
C PHE A 157 -18.63 3.49 -8.53
N SER A 158 -18.27 4.58 -9.16
CA SER A 158 -18.21 4.72 -10.61
C SER A 158 -17.25 3.74 -11.29
N TYR A 159 -16.23 3.27 -10.56
CA TYR A 159 -15.29 2.27 -11.06
C TYR A 159 -15.86 0.86 -10.89
N ARG A 160 -16.34 0.28 -11.98
CA ARG A 160 -17.10 -0.98 -11.98
C ARG A 160 -16.27 -2.27 -12.07
N LYS A 161 -14.95 -2.17 -12.26
CA LYS A 161 -14.08 -3.36 -12.30
C LYS A 161 -13.81 -3.87 -10.88
N ARG A 162 -13.56 -5.19 -10.77
CA ARG A 162 -13.29 -5.85 -9.48
C ARG A 162 -11.82 -5.78 -9.05
N THR A 163 -10.96 -5.30 -9.93
CA THR A 163 -9.52 -5.19 -9.69
C THR A 163 -9.03 -3.81 -10.06
N CYS A 164 -8.03 -3.36 -9.37
CA CYS A 164 -7.34 -2.11 -9.63
C CYS A 164 -5.86 -2.27 -9.33
N ARG A 165 -5.05 -1.29 -9.67
CA ARG A 165 -3.63 -1.27 -9.37
C ARG A 165 -3.31 -0.18 -8.39
N VAL A 166 -2.37 -0.44 -7.49
CA VAL A 166 -2.04 0.47 -6.40
C VAL A 166 -0.58 0.79 -6.44
N ARG A 167 -0.26 2.07 -6.34
CA ARG A 167 1.11 2.55 -6.14
C ARG A 167 1.17 3.41 -4.90
N ARG A 168 2.20 3.19 -4.11
CA ARG A 168 2.52 4.09 -3.00
C ARG A 168 3.65 5.04 -3.40
N ASP A 169 3.45 6.29 -3.11
CA ASP A 169 4.50 7.26 -2.90
C ASP A 169 4.62 7.52 -1.39
N MET A 170 5.58 8.33 -0.97
CA MET A 170 5.89 8.53 0.46
C MET A 170 4.65 8.87 1.31
N PHE A 171 3.81 9.77 0.83
CA PHE A 171 2.64 10.28 1.55
C PHE A 171 1.31 10.05 0.83
N THR A 172 1.33 9.37 -0.30
CA THR A 172 0.13 9.21 -1.14
C THR A 172 0.01 7.79 -1.66
N ILE A 173 -1.20 7.24 -1.59
CA ILE A 173 -1.60 6.02 -2.28
C ILE A 173 -2.35 6.44 -3.52
N TYR A 174 -1.89 5.98 -4.67
CA TYR A 174 -2.53 6.15 -5.96
C TYR A 174 -3.21 4.86 -6.36
N ILE A 175 -4.46 4.92 -6.72
CA ILE A 175 -5.24 3.81 -7.24
C ILE A 175 -5.49 4.06 -8.72
N TYR A 176 -5.06 3.14 -9.55
CA TYR A 176 -5.16 3.20 -11.00
C TYR A 176 -6.11 2.12 -11.53
N SER A 177 -6.63 2.35 -12.71
CA SER A 177 -7.30 1.31 -13.48
C SER A 177 -6.39 0.08 -13.67
N ASP A 178 -7.00 -1.07 -13.93
CA ASP A 178 -6.28 -2.34 -14.05
C ASP A 178 -5.21 -2.32 -15.17
N ASP A 179 -5.45 -1.55 -16.22
CA ASP A 179 -4.57 -1.33 -17.35
C ASP A 179 -3.59 -0.14 -17.19
N LEU A 180 -3.60 0.54 -16.04
CA LEU A 180 -2.83 1.75 -15.76
C LEU A 180 -3.13 2.93 -16.70
N SER A 181 -4.25 2.92 -17.40
CA SER A 181 -4.63 3.99 -18.34
C SER A 181 -5.07 5.27 -17.62
N SER A 182 -5.69 5.14 -16.45
CA SER A 182 -6.23 6.26 -15.69
C SER A 182 -5.96 6.13 -14.19
N GLU A 183 -5.77 7.27 -13.54
CA GLU A 183 -5.85 7.36 -12.08
C GLU A 183 -7.32 7.43 -11.68
N ILE A 184 -7.74 6.53 -10.79
CA ILE A 184 -9.10 6.46 -10.29
C ILE A 184 -9.28 7.40 -9.11
N VAL A 185 -8.39 7.28 -8.12
CA VAL A 185 -8.43 8.05 -6.88
C VAL A 185 -7.06 8.06 -6.22
N ARG A 186 -6.79 9.08 -5.42
CA ARG A 186 -5.62 9.16 -4.56
C ARG A 186 -6.03 9.38 -3.10
N HIS A 187 -5.29 8.79 -2.18
CA HIS A 187 -5.47 8.94 -0.74
C HIS A 187 -4.20 9.44 -0.10
N ASN A 188 -4.33 10.38 0.82
CA ASN A 188 -3.21 10.78 1.65
C ASN A 188 -2.95 9.72 2.73
N VAL A 189 -1.69 9.35 2.91
CA VAL A 189 -1.28 8.44 3.98
C VAL A 189 -1.21 9.24 5.27
N THR A 190 -2.11 8.94 6.19
CA THR A 190 -2.15 9.52 7.54
C THR A 190 -1.67 8.50 8.57
N TRP A 191 -1.35 8.93 9.76
CA TRP A 191 -0.96 8.08 10.90
C TRP A 191 -2.10 7.20 11.41
N SER A 192 -3.35 7.53 11.05
CA SER A 192 -4.54 6.80 11.45
C SER A 192 -4.60 5.42 10.80
N ARG A 193 -4.99 4.41 11.57
CA ARG A 193 -5.33 3.06 11.05
C ARG A 193 -6.76 2.96 10.51
N ARG A 194 -7.57 4.00 10.65
CA ARG A 194 -8.95 4.00 10.15
C ARG A 194 -8.97 3.87 8.64
N PRO A 195 -10.03 3.28 8.06
CA PRO A 195 -10.25 3.28 6.62
C PRO A 195 -10.21 4.71 6.05
N SER A 196 -9.64 4.85 4.86
CA SER A 196 -9.63 6.11 4.13
C SER A 196 -10.72 6.07 3.09
N TYR A 197 -11.70 6.94 3.20
CA TYR A 197 -12.82 7.06 2.26
C TYR A 197 -12.45 8.01 1.12
N CYS A 198 -13.08 7.83 -0.03
CA CYS A 198 -13.02 8.79 -1.13
C CYS A 198 -14.39 9.41 -1.39
N ALA A 199 -14.41 10.52 -2.10
CA ALA A 199 -15.64 11.04 -2.65
C ALA A 199 -16.25 10.00 -3.60
N ASP A 200 -17.57 9.94 -3.68
CA ASP A 200 -18.33 9.05 -4.57
C ASP A 200 -18.07 7.54 -4.35
N GLN A 201 -17.61 7.14 -3.16
CA GLN A 201 -17.41 5.73 -2.84
C GLN A 201 -18.72 4.96 -2.81
N TYR A 202 -19.79 5.59 -2.37
CA TYR A 202 -21.14 5.03 -2.34
C TYR A 202 -22.04 5.81 -3.28
N VAL A 203 -23.03 5.12 -3.84
CA VAL A 203 -24.11 5.81 -4.55
C VAL A 203 -24.81 6.70 -3.54
N PRO A 204 -24.99 8.01 -3.78
CA PRO A 204 -25.86 8.81 -2.96
C PRO A 204 -27.24 8.15 -2.97
N GLU A 205 -27.81 7.88 -1.80
CA GLU A 205 -29.22 7.49 -1.70
C GLU A 205 -30.01 8.59 -2.39
N GLN A 206 -30.55 8.27 -3.56
CA GLN A 206 -31.58 9.12 -4.13
C GLN A 206 -32.69 9.08 -3.07
N PRO A 207 -33.17 10.22 -2.58
CA PRO A 207 -34.33 10.20 -1.72
C PRO A 207 -35.40 9.44 -2.51
N GLU A 208 -35.78 8.25 -2.03
CA GLU A 208 -36.92 7.53 -2.59
C GLU A 208 -38.07 8.53 -2.52
N GLU A 209 -38.50 9.04 -3.67
CA GLU A 209 -39.79 9.70 -3.77
C GLU A 209 -40.80 8.60 -3.45
N PHE A 210 -41.09 8.46 -2.17
CA PHE A 210 -42.22 7.66 -1.75
C PHE A 210 -43.43 8.22 -2.51
N PRO A 211 -44.09 7.42 -3.37
CA PRO A 211 -45.28 7.89 -4.04
C PRO A 211 -46.20 8.39 -2.96
N SER A 212 -46.56 9.66 -3.03
CA SER A 212 -47.46 10.28 -2.08
C SER A 212 -48.75 9.46 -2.08
N VAL A 213 -48.89 8.57 -1.10
CA VAL A 213 -50.10 7.81 -0.90
C VAL A 213 -51.19 8.86 -0.63
N PRO A 214 -52.20 8.98 -1.48
CA PRO A 214 -53.25 9.95 -1.22
C PRO A 214 -53.86 9.59 0.14
N VAL A 215 -53.61 10.44 1.11
CA VAL A 215 -54.25 10.31 2.43
C VAL A 215 -55.74 10.51 2.21
N ARG A 216 -56.47 9.41 2.00
CA ARG A 216 -57.91 9.41 2.11
C ARG A 216 -58.22 9.70 3.55
N SER A 217 -58.48 10.96 3.85
CA SER A 217 -59.05 11.41 5.11
C SER A 217 -60.50 10.89 5.24
N LYS A 218 -60.60 9.59 5.57
CA LYS A 218 -61.81 9.13 6.27
C LYS A 218 -61.54 9.38 7.76
N MET A 219 -62.05 10.49 8.24
CA MET A 219 -62.26 10.67 9.67
C MET A 219 -63.21 9.54 10.13
N LEU A 220 -62.62 8.47 10.64
CA LEU A 220 -63.33 7.55 11.50
C LEU A 220 -63.39 8.24 12.88
N GLN A 221 -64.54 8.82 13.21
CA GLN A 221 -64.87 9.14 14.56
C GLN A 221 -64.99 7.82 15.33
N LEU A 222 -63.90 7.43 16.00
CA LEU A 222 -63.94 6.38 17.01
C LEU A 222 -64.42 7.02 18.29
N GLU A 223 -65.68 6.80 18.64
CA GLU A 223 -66.16 6.99 20.00
C GLU A 223 -65.44 5.99 20.91
N VAL A 224 -64.51 6.49 21.72
CA VAL A 224 -63.80 5.72 22.71
C VAL A 224 -64.68 5.59 23.95
N THR A 225 -65.48 4.56 23.99
CA THR A 225 -66.14 4.09 25.21
C THR A 225 -65.31 2.93 25.78
N GLY A 226 -64.33 3.25 26.62
CA GLY A 226 -63.55 2.24 27.33
C GLY A 226 -62.61 2.86 28.35
N THR A 227 -62.61 2.29 29.53
CA THR A 227 -61.70 2.65 30.63
C THR A 227 -60.21 2.62 30.18
N PRO A 228 -59.39 3.60 30.58
CA PRO A 228 -58.02 3.70 30.15
C PRO A 228 -57.21 2.47 30.57
N SER A 229 -56.62 1.80 29.61
CA SER A 229 -55.65 0.72 29.83
C SER A 229 -54.35 1.31 30.38
N GLY A 230 -53.64 0.56 31.22
CA GLY A 230 -52.47 1.03 31.99
C GLY A 230 -51.29 1.63 31.20
N PHE A 231 -51.46 1.82 29.89
CA PHE A 231 -50.44 2.44 29.00
C PHE A 231 -50.46 3.98 29.03
N GLU A 232 -51.50 4.62 29.51
CA GLU A 232 -51.55 6.09 29.61
C GLU A 232 -50.71 6.71 30.72
N LYS A 233 -49.98 5.89 31.49
CA LYS A 233 -49.06 6.38 32.54
C LYS A 233 -47.61 6.64 32.05
N PHE A 234 -47.31 6.37 30.82
CA PHE A 234 -45.99 6.68 30.26
C PHE A 234 -46.02 8.07 29.56
N ASN A 235 -45.55 9.06 30.31
CA ASN A 235 -45.37 10.41 29.79
C ASN A 235 -44.02 10.50 29.05
N PHE A 236 -44.01 10.45 27.71
CA PHE A 236 -42.81 10.56 26.88
C PHE A 236 -42.30 12.00 26.72
N ALA A 237 -42.89 12.98 27.37
CA ALA A 237 -42.46 14.37 27.37
C ALA A 237 -41.64 14.68 28.64
N LYS A 238 -40.46 14.05 28.77
CA LYS A 238 -39.35 14.62 29.53
C LYS A 238 -38.28 14.99 28.56
N GLU A 239 -38.20 16.29 28.30
CA GLU A 239 -37.07 16.93 27.62
C GLU A 239 -35.78 16.50 28.29
N VAL A 240 -34.89 15.93 27.51
CA VAL A 240 -33.51 15.72 27.90
C VAL A 240 -32.77 16.99 27.53
N GLU A 241 -32.60 17.90 28.52
CA GLU A 241 -31.65 18.99 28.40
C GLU A 241 -30.23 18.37 28.24
N PHE A 242 -29.61 18.61 27.10
CA PHE A 242 -28.18 18.41 26.93
C PHE A 242 -27.48 19.66 27.41
N ASP A 243 -26.84 19.61 28.58
CA ASP A 243 -25.84 20.58 28.99
C ASP A 243 -24.66 20.58 28.01
N VAL A 244 -24.25 21.78 27.61
CA VAL A 244 -23.19 22.12 26.66
C VAL A 244 -21.81 21.85 27.27
#